data_3f1825f725a71ec1a0bb93cd98345b33
#
_entry.id   3f1825f725a71ec1a0bb93cd98345b33
#
_cell.length_a   1.000
_cell.length_b   1.000
_cell.length_c   1.000
_cell.angle_alpha   90.00
_cell.angle_beta   90.00
_cell.angle_gamma   90.00
#
_symmetry.space_group_name_H-M   'P 1'
#
loop_
_entity.id
_entity.type
_entity.pdbx_description
1 polymer ?
#
loop_
_entity_poly.entity_id
_entity_poly.type
_entity_poly.pdbx_seq_one_letter_code
_entity_poly.pdbx_strand_id
1 'polypeptide(L)'
;EPNIEMDDDLSAAEAALEQIKTIAPAQYLEKQLDSKPERPKRTVRTGPPSLLVLDTNVLMHDPSSLFRFEEHDLYLPMTTLEELDNHKKGMSEVARNARMVSRSLDQLIAGTSGQLDEGIPLNKLGNQDATGRLFFQTQFSTAPLPEGLPEGKGDNLILGVVRDLQKAKPQQEVVLVSKDINMRIKARALGLPAEDYFNDQVLED
;
A
#
# COMPACT_ATOMS: atom_id res chain seq x y z
N GLU A 1 17.25 61.79 -18.40
CA GLU A 1 17.82 61.15 -17.23
C GLU A 1 16.75 60.92 -16.22
N PRO A 2 16.45 59.70 -15.94
CA PRO A 2 16.05 59.35 -14.57
C PRO A 2 16.48 57.96 -14.22
N ASN A 3 17.20 57.82 -13.14
CA ASN A 3 17.60 56.55 -12.64
C ASN A 3 17.54 56.55 -11.11
N ILE A 4 16.33 56.55 -10.53
CA ILE A 4 16.14 56.55 -9.08
C ILE A 4 15.11 55.54 -8.58
N GLU A 5 14.60 54.61 -9.39
CA GLU A 5 13.61 53.66 -8.92
C GLU A 5 14.11 52.21 -8.68
N MET A 6 15.40 51.93 -8.87
CA MET A 6 15.96 50.58 -8.63
C MET A 6 16.62 50.38 -7.27
N ASP A 7 16.90 51.48 -6.51
CA ASP A 7 17.55 51.34 -5.20
C ASP A 7 16.57 51.05 -4.05
N ASP A 8 15.30 51.42 -4.19
CA ASP A 8 14.32 51.20 -3.13
C ASP A 8 13.82 49.76 -3.06
N ASP A 9 13.76 49.06 -4.18
CA ASP A 9 13.36 47.63 -4.22
C ASP A 9 14.45 46.69 -3.71
N LEU A 10 15.74 47.07 -3.89
CA LEU A 10 16.86 46.31 -3.34
C LEU A 10 16.94 46.47 -1.82
N SER A 11 16.63 47.63 -1.29
CA SER A 11 16.62 47.92 0.15
C SER A 11 15.52 47.14 0.88
N ALA A 12 14.33 47.02 0.27
CA ALA A 12 13.22 46.23 0.82
C ALA A 12 13.51 44.72 0.81
N ALA A 13 14.17 44.23 -0.24
CA ALA A 13 14.58 42.83 -0.35
C ALA A 13 15.69 42.47 0.67
N GLU A 14 16.65 43.39 0.88
CA GLU A 14 17.70 43.21 1.90
C GLU A 14 17.14 43.26 3.32
N ALA A 15 16.18 44.12 3.59
CA ALA A 15 15.49 44.16 4.89
C ALA A 15 14.64 42.92 5.14
N ALA A 16 14.00 42.37 4.13
CA ALA A 16 13.28 41.12 4.23
C ALA A 16 14.21 39.91 4.47
N LEU A 17 15.38 39.90 3.82
CA LEU A 17 16.41 38.87 4.03
C LEU A 17 17.03 38.98 5.45
N GLU A 18 17.22 40.14 5.97
CA GLU A 18 17.68 40.36 7.35
C GLU A 18 16.63 39.89 8.38
N GLN A 19 15.35 40.13 8.13
CA GLN A 19 14.27 39.60 8.98
C GLN A 19 14.20 38.10 8.97
N ILE A 20 14.46 37.43 7.84
CA ILE A 20 14.52 35.98 7.74
C ILE A 20 15.73 35.42 8.50
N LYS A 21 16.87 36.14 8.50
CA LYS A 21 18.08 35.73 9.22
C LYS A 21 17.97 35.95 10.74
N THR A 22 17.11 36.83 11.21
CA THR A 22 16.86 37.10 12.64
C THR A 22 15.80 36.19 13.24
N ILE A 23 15.04 35.45 12.45
CA ILE A 23 14.26 34.34 12.95
C ILE A 23 15.24 33.24 13.30
N ALA A 24 15.54 33.07 14.59
CA ALA A 24 16.48 32.10 15.07
C ALA A 24 16.14 30.72 14.49
N PRO A 25 17.10 29.96 13.92
CA PRO A 25 16.87 28.65 13.37
C PRO A 25 16.15 27.70 14.32
N ALA A 26 16.32 27.87 15.63
CA ALA A 26 15.65 27.15 16.68
C ALA A 26 14.13 27.38 16.71
N GLN A 27 13.66 28.63 16.51
CA GLN A 27 12.22 28.93 16.48
C GLN A 27 11.54 28.41 15.20
N TYR A 28 12.28 28.36 14.11
CA TYR A 28 11.78 27.75 12.86
C TYR A 28 11.69 26.23 12.96
N LEU A 29 12.65 25.61 13.62
CA LEU A 29 12.65 24.17 13.92
C LEU A 29 11.58 23.81 14.95
N GLU A 30 11.36 24.62 15.99
CA GLU A 30 10.27 24.40 16.95
C GLU A 30 8.88 24.52 16.30
N LYS A 31 8.68 25.49 15.41
CA LYS A 31 7.42 25.59 14.66
C LYS A 31 7.20 24.43 13.68
N GLN A 32 8.25 23.86 13.16
CA GLN A 32 8.16 22.64 12.31
C GLN A 32 8.01 21.36 13.13
N LEU A 33 8.56 21.32 14.34
CA LEU A 33 8.42 20.18 15.26
C LEU A 33 7.03 20.15 15.93
N ASP A 34 6.44 21.32 16.21
CA ASP A 34 5.07 21.43 16.72
C ASP A 34 4.00 21.23 15.63
N SER A 35 4.35 21.41 14.37
CA SER A 35 3.57 20.93 13.25
C SER A 35 3.91 19.46 12.95
N LYS A 36 3.71 18.56 13.91
CA LYS A 36 3.49 17.17 13.53
C LYS A 36 2.38 17.23 12.48
N PRO A 37 2.63 16.73 11.24
CA PRO A 37 1.54 16.57 10.31
C PRO A 37 0.49 15.80 11.08
N GLU A 38 -0.64 16.45 11.36
CA GLU A 38 -1.79 15.72 11.90
C GLU A 38 -1.95 14.56 10.93
N ARG A 39 -1.76 13.35 11.44
CA ARG A 39 -2.14 12.16 10.68
C ARG A 39 -3.53 12.48 10.14
N PRO A 40 -3.75 12.47 8.82
CA PRO A 40 -5.05 12.76 8.30
C PRO A 40 -6.01 11.94 9.14
N LYS A 41 -6.89 12.62 9.88
CA LYS A 41 -7.86 11.96 10.74
C LYS A 41 -8.53 10.96 9.85
N ARG A 42 -8.23 9.70 10.09
CA ARG A 42 -8.78 8.60 9.34
C ARG A 42 -10.28 8.84 9.30
N THR A 43 -10.78 9.14 8.12
CA THR A 43 -12.22 9.16 7.91
C THR A 43 -12.68 7.74 8.24
N VAL A 44 -13.38 7.61 9.38
CA VAL A 44 -13.97 6.34 9.75
C VAL A 44 -14.88 5.96 8.59
N ARG A 45 -14.45 5.00 7.78
CA ARG A 45 -15.31 4.43 6.75
C ARG A 45 -16.51 3.83 7.46
N THR A 46 -17.67 4.43 7.29
CA THR A 46 -18.94 3.91 7.77
C THR A 46 -19.42 2.85 6.78
N GLY A 47 -18.81 1.68 6.81
CA GLY A 47 -19.16 0.59 5.92
C GLY A 47 -18.46 -0.71 6.30
N PRO A 48 -18.87 -1.84 5.71
CA PRO A 48 -18.19 -3.10 5.95
C PRO A 48 -16.74 -3.03 5.49
N PRO A 49 -15.83 -3.79 6.12
CA PRO A 49 -14.45 -3.88 5.69
C PRO A 49 -14.34 -4.27 4.21
N SER A 50 -13.39 -3.67 3.49
CA SER A 50 -13.08 -4.04 2.11
C SER A 50 -12.27 -5.32 2.06
N LEU A 51 -12.30 -6.00 0.92
CA LEU A 51 -11.39 -7.09 0.58
C LEU A 51 -10.29 -6.54 -0.32
N LEU A 52 -9.06 -6.54 0.16
CA LEU A 52 -7.90 -5.99 -0.53
C LEU A 52 -7.10 -7.13 -1.18
N VAL A 53 -7.02 -7.11 -2.49
CA VAL A 53 -6.21 -8.05 -3.26
C VAL A 53 -4.82 -7.45 -3.42
N LEU A 54 -3.81 -8.08 -2.83
CA LEU A 54 -2.46 -7.57 -2.81
C LEU A 54 -1.64 -8.08 -3.99
N ASP A 55 -1.09 -7.14 -4.75
CA ASP A 55 -0.04 -7.44 -5.72
C ASP A 55 1.27 -7.75 -4.99
N THR A 56 2.09 -8.59 -5.58
CA THR A 56 3.35 -9.05 -5.01
C THR A 56 4.29 -7.90 -4.64
N ASN A 57 4.32 -6.84 -5.45
CA ASN A 57 5.20 -5.69 -5.21
C ASN A 57 4.92 -4.96 -3.90
N VAL A 58 3.69 -4.99 -3.39
CA VAL A 58 3.33 -4.42 -2.08
C VAL A 58 4.07 -5.16 -0.97
N LEU A 59 4.03 -6.50 -0.99
CA LEU A 59 4.67 -7.36 0.01
C LEU A 59 6.20 -7.27 -0.06
N MET A 60 6.76 -7.19 -1.26
CA MET A 60 8.21 -7.07 -1.46
C MET A 60 8.75 -5.67 -1.13
N HIS A 61 7.91 -4.65 -1.25
CA HIS A 61 8.25 -3.29 -0.83
C HIS A 61 8.24 -3.13 0.69
N ASP A 62 7.24 -3.70 1.33
CA ASP A 62 7.06 -3.68 2.78
C ASP A 62 6.60 -5.05 3.29
N PRO A 63 7.51 -5.87 3.85
CA PRO A 63 7.17 -7.20 4.37
C PRO A 63 6.15 -7.18 5.51
N SER A 64 6.03 -6.06 6.22
CA SER A 64 5.05 -5.88 7.29
C SER A 64 3.68 -5.42 6.80
N SER A 65 3.52 -5.20 5.50
CA SER A 65 2.27 -4.70 4.92
C SER A 65 1.05 -5.57 5.23
N LEU A 66 1.23 -6.88 5.38
CA LEU A 66 0.16 -7.80 5.80
C LEU A 66 -0.58 -7.35 7.07
N PHE A 67 0.10 -6.61 7.96
CA PHE A 67 -0.42 -6.21 9.27
C PHE A 67 -0.82 -4.73 9.34
N ARG A 68 -0.89 -4.03 8.21
CA ARG A 68 -1.09 -2.58 8.14
C ARG A 68 -2.42 -2.13 7.55
N PHE A 69 -3.27 -3.04 7.19
CA PHE A 69 -4.56 -2.73 6.58
C PHE A 69 -5.74 -2.75 7.56
N GLU A 70 -5.44 -2.80 8.84
CA GLU A 70 -6.37 -2.64 9.96
C GLU A 70 -7.59 -3.58 9.89
N GLU A 71 -8.82 -3.08 9.75
CA GLU A 71 -10.04 -3.89 9.71
C GLU A 71 -10.28 -4.59 8.36
N HIS A 72 -9.52 -4.24 7.33
CA HIS A 72 -9.74 -4.80 6.00
C HIS A 72 -9.26 -6.24 5.90
N ASP A 73 -9.99 -7.04 5.15
CA ASP A 73 -9.57 -8.37 4.78
C ASP A 73 -8.57 -8.35 3.64
N LEU A 74 -7.62 -9.26 3.67
CA LEU A 74 -6.60 -9.40 2.65
C LEU A 74 -6.80 -10.69 1.85
N TYR A 75 -6.55 -10.61 0.56
CA TYR A 75 -6.61 -11.75 -0.34
C TYR A 75 -5.32 -11.85 -1.14
N LEU A 76 -4.67 -13.01 -1.06
CA LEU A 76 -3.46 -13.31 -1.82
C LEU A 76 -3.79 -14.24 -2.99
N PRO A 77 -3.68 -13.74 -4.24
CA PRO A 77 -3.75 -14.58 -5.42
C PRO A 77 -2.65 -15.64 -5.42
N MET A 78 -2.91 -16.77 -6.04
CA MET A 78 -1.89 -17.81 -6.19
C MET A 78 -0.65 -17.31 -6.95
N THR A 79 -0.86 -16.45 -7.94
CA THR A 79 0.22 -15.76 -8.66
C THR A 79 1.15 -14.99 -7.73
N THR A 80 0.59 -14.31 -6.73
CA THR A 80 1.39 -13.58 -5.72
C THR A 80 2.29 -14.53 -4.93
N LEU A 81 1.78 -15.70 -4.55
CA LEU A 81 2.57 -16.70 -3.83
C LEU A 81 3.69 -17.29 -4.71
N GLU A 82 3.40 -17.55 -5.98
CA GLU A 82 4.40 -18.02 -6.94
C GLU A 82 5.51 -17.00 -7.18
N GLU A 83 5.17 -15.74 -7.33
CA GLU A 83 6.14 -14.65 -7.49
C GLU A 83 6.99 -14.44 -6.24
N LEU A 84 6.42 -14.54 -5.05
CA LEU A 84 7.18 -14.53 -3.81
C LEU A 84 8.20 -15.66 -3.76
N ASP A 85 7.80 -16.85 -4.16
CA ASP A 85 8.69 -18.03 -4.20
C ASP A 85 9.85 -17.83 -5.18
N ASN A 86 9.58 -17.25 -6.34
CA ASN A 86 10.60 -16.95 -7.35
C ASN A 86 11.62 -15.90 -6.87
N HIS A 87 11.24 -14.98 -6.00
CA HIS A 87 12.10 -13.90 -5.52
C HIS A 87 12.88 -14.21 -4.24
N LYS A 88 12.67 -15.37 -3.61
CA LYS A 88 13.34 -15.73 -2.34
C LYS A 88 14.86 -15.95 -2.46
N LYS A 89 15.34 -16.19 -3.66
CA LYS A 89 16.73 -16.56 -3.90
C LYS A 89 17.64 -15.33 -4.00
N GLY A 90 18.80 -15.42 -3.36
CA GLY A 90 19.80 -14.38 -3.42
C GLY A 90 19.88 -13.51 -2.17
N MET A 91 20.70 -12.46 -2.26
CA MET A 91 21.03 -11.57 -1.14
C MET A 91 20.45 -10.15 -1.32
N SER A 92 19.64 -9.92 -2.34
CA SER A 92 19.00 -8.63 -2.56
C SER A 92 17.99 -8.31 -1.46
N GLU A 93 17.68 -7.04 -1.29
CA GLU A 93 16.62 -6.59 -0.38
C GLU A 93 15.28 -7.23 -0.72
N VAL A 94 14.93 -7.28 -2.00
CA VAL A 94 13.71 -7.94 -2.49
C VAL A 94 13.65 -9.40 -2.07
N ALA A 95 14.75 -10.14 -2.19
CA ALA A 95 14.83 -11.54 -1.78
C ALA A 95 14.66 -11.70 -0.26
N ARG A 96 15.27 -10.83 0.53
CA ARG A 96 15.09 -10.80 2.00
C ARG A 96 13.64 -10.52 2.37
N ASN A 97 13.02 -9.54 1.73
CA ASN A 97 11.63 -9.20 1.96
C ASN A 97 10.69 -10.34 1.59
N ALA A 98 10.92 -11.00 0.47
CA ALA A 98 10.16 -12.19 0.07
C ALA A 98 10.25 -13.32 1.10
N ARG A 99 11.44 -13.56 1.66
CA ARG A 99 11.64 -14.56 2.73
C ARG A 99 10.93 -14.16 4.03
N MET A 100 10.95 -12.87 4.39
CA MET A 100 10.25 -12.37 5.57
C MET A 100 8.73 -12.54 5.46
N VAL A 101 8.16 -12.19 4.32
CA VAL A 101 6.73 -12.39 4.04
C VAL A 101 6.37 -13.86 4.12
N SER A 102 7.16 -14.73 3.50
CA SER A 102 6.91 -16.17 3.50
C SER A 102 6.95 -16.77 4.91
N ARG A 103 7.85 -16.30 5.77
CA ARG A 103 7.88 -16.69 7.19
C ARG A 103 6.65 -16.22 7.95
N SER A 104 6.21 -14.99 7.72
CA SER A 104 4.98 -14.47 8.33
C SER A 104 3.75 -15.28 7.92
N LEU A 105 3.66 -15.63 6.64
CA LEU A 105 2.57 -16.49 6.14
C LEU A 105 2.59 -17.87 6.77
N ASP A 106 3.77 -18.48 6.88
CA ASP A 106 3.93 -19.79 7.52
C ASP A 106 3.51 -19.75 8.99
N GLN A 107 3.89 -18.72 9.73
CA GLN A 107 3.50 -18.53 11.13
C GLN A 107 1.98 -18.32 11.29
N LEU A 108 1.36 -17.56 10.38
CA LEU A 108 -0.10 -17.37 10.39
C LEU A 108 -0.83 -18.67 10.16
N ILE A 109 -0.40 -19.47 9.19
CA ILE A 109 -0.99 -20.75 8.85
C ILE A 109 -0.79 -21.77 9.96
N ALA A 110 0.40 -21.87 10.53
CA ALA A 110 0.73 -22.80 11.62
C ALA A 110 -0.13 -22.60 12.88
N GLY A 111 -0.53 -21.35 13.15
CA GLY A 111 -1.41 -21.01 14.25
C GLY A 111 -2.89 -21.34 14.02
N THR A 112 -3.24 -21.89 12.88
CA THR A 112 -4.62 -22.11 12.44
C THR A 112 -4.93 -23.59 12.40
N SER A 113 -5.95 -24.01 13.14
CA SER A 113 -6.49 -25.38 13.12
C SER A 113 -7.66 -25.56 12.15
N GLY A 114 -8.07 -24.49 11.47
CA GLY A 114 -9.24 -24.43 10.61
C GLY A 114 -8.92 -24.49 9.13
N GLN A 115 -9.97 -24.45 8.33
CA GLN A 115 -9.87 -24.38 6.89
C GLN A 115 -9.44 -22.99 6.44
N LEU A 116 -8.61 -22.90 5.42
CA LEU A 116 -8.14 -21.62 4.85
C LEU A 116 -9.28 -20.74 4.32
N ASP A 117 -10.41 -21.35 3.96
CA ASP A 117 -11.59 -20.62 3.44
C ASP A 117 -12.26 -19.72 4.46
N GLU A 118 -12.07 -19.95 5.74
CA GLU A 118 -12.64 -19.12 6.83
C GLU A 118 -11.82 -17.85 7.09
N GLY A 119 -10.66 -17.75 6.48
CA GLY A 119 -9.71 -16.67 6.72
C GLY A 119 -8.92 -16.80 8.01
N ILE A 120 -7.71 -16.30 7.99
CA ILE A 120 -6.77 -16.35 9.10
C ILE A 120 -6.72 -14.98 9.77
N PRO A 121 -7.02 -14.85 11.07
CA PRO A 121 -6.92 -13.57 11.76
C PRO A 121 -5.50 -12.99 11.69
N LEU A 122 -5.38 -11.75 11.23
CA LEU A 122 -4.09 -11.07 11.06
C LEU A 122 -3.49 -10.54 12.36
N ASN A 123 -4.28 -10.47 13.44
CA ASN A 123 -3.83 -9.97 14.73
C ASN A 123 -3.08 -11.00 15.59
N LYS A 124 -2.91 -12.22 15.10
CA LYS A 124 -2.23 -13.30 15.85
C LYS A 124 -0.74 -13.07 16.09
N LEU A 125 -0.07 -12.29 15.24
CA LEU A 125 1.38 -12.10 15.28
C LEU A 125 1.82 -10.76 15.92
N GLY A 126 0.93 -10.11 16.67
CA GLY A 126 1.30 -9.00 17.54
C GLY A 126 0.72 -7.63 17.19
N ASN A 127 0.29 -7.36 15.97
CA ASN A 127 -0.42 -6.11 15.67
C ASN A 127 -1.92 -6.25 15.95
N GLN A 128 -2.36 -5.73 17.08
CA GLN A 128 -3.75 -5.83 17.52
C GLN A 128 -4.72 -5.01 16.66
N ASP A 129 -4.21 -4.02 15.92
CA ASP A 129 -5.02 -3.18 15.04
C ASP A 129 -5.38 -3.88 13.72
N ALA A 130 -4.65 -4.92 13.35
CA ALA A 130 -4.91 -5.76 12.18
C ALA A 130 -6.06 -6.74 12.48
N THR A 131 -7.29 -6.24 12.53
CA THR A 131 -8.47 -7.02 12.90
C THR A 131 -9.13 -7.77 11.73
N GLY A 132 -8.64 -7.54 10.51
CA GLY A 132 -9.08 -8.26 9.32
C GLY A 132 -8.56 -9.71 9.28
N ARG A 133 -8.97 -10.41 8.23
CA ARG A 133 -8.59 -11.80 7.96
C ARG A 133 -7.82 -11.92 6.66
N LEU A 134 -6.93 -12.90 6.61
CA LEU A 134 -6.17 -13.24 5.41
C LEU A 134 -6.82 -14.43 4.72
N PHE A 135 -7.05 -14.26 3.41
CA PHE A 135 -7.57 -15.30 2.53
C PHE A 135 -6.55 -15.62 1.44
N PHE A 136 -6.55 -16.87 1.00
CA PHE A 136 -5.79 -17.31 -0.16
C PHE A 136 -6.73 -17.73 -1.28
N GLN A 137 -6.25 -17.61 -2.50
CA GLN A 137 -7.00 -18.12 -3.65
C GLN A 137 -7.08 -19.64 -3.60
N THR A 138 -8.30 -20.16 -3.53
CA THR A 138 -8.61 -21.61 -3.53
C THR A 138 -9.41 -22.01 -4.76
N GLN A 139 -9.94 -21.04 -5.51
CA GLN A 139 -10.71 -21.28 -6.73
C GLN A 139 -10.06 -20.53 -7.90
N PHE A 140 -10.03 -21.17 -9.05
CA PHE A 140 -9.44 -20.65 -10.26
C PHE A 140 -10.54 -20.37 -11.27
N SER A 141 -10.51 -19.16 -11.83
CA SER A 141 -11.45 -18.77 -12.87
C SER A 141 -11.06 -19.36 -14.21
N THR A 142 -12.08 -19.73 -14.95
CA THR A 142 -11.96 -20.10 -16.37
C THR A 142 -12.46 -18.98 -17.29
N ALA A 143 -12.98 -17.89 -16.75
CA ALA A 143 -13.51 -16.79 -17.54
C ALA A 143 -12.35 -16.00 -18.18
N PRO A 144 -12.35 -15.84 -19.52
CA PRO A 144 -11.30 -15.07 -20.19
C PRO A 144 -11.39 -13.60 -19.83
N LEU A 145 -10.22 -12.95 -19.79
CA LEU A 145 -10.12 -11.49 -19.74
C LEU A 145 -10.56 -10.90 -21.09
N PRO A 146 -10.92 -9.58 -21.12
CA PRO A 146 -11.25 -8.91 -22.37
C PRO A 146 -10.16 -9.08 -23.44
N GLU A 147 -10.57 -9.12 -24.68
CA GLU A 147 -9.66 -9.15 -25.83
C GLU A 147 -8.61 -8.02 -25.74
N GLY A 148 -7.37 -8.36 -26.06
CA GLY A 148 -6.26 -7.42 -26.02
C GLY A 148 -5.37 -7.48 -24.78
N LEU A 149 -5.78 -8.21 -23.72
CA LEU A 149 -4.92 -8.51 -22.59
C LEU A 149 -4.30 -9.90 -22.78
N PRO A 150 -2.96 -10.02 -22.85
CA PRO A 150 -2.29 -11.32 -23.03
C PRO A 150 -2.62 -12.29 -21.89
N GLU A 151 -3.03 -13.48 -22.24
CA GLU A 151 -3.22 -14.56 -21.28
C GLU A 151 -1.88 -14.97 -20.66
N GLY A 152 -1.92 -15.39 -19.39
CA GLY A 152 -0.77 -15.97 -18.71
C GLY A 152 0.24 -14.96 -18.13
N LYS A 153 0.08 -13.65 -18.33
CA LYS A 153 0.86 -12.66 -17.59
C LYS A 153 0.39 -12.56 -16.16
N GLY A 154 1.32 -12.50 -15.20
CA GLY A 154 1.02 -12.44 -13.77
C GLY A 154 0.06 -11.32 -13.40
N ASP A 155 0.27 -10.11 -13.94
CA ASP A 155 -0.60 -8.95 -13.74
C ASP A 155 -2.04 -9.22 -14.18
N ASN A 156 -2.20 -9.81 -15.36
CA ASN A 156 -3.51 -10.08 -15.92
C ASN A 156 -4.23 -11.21 -15.15
N LEU A 157 -3.49 -12.17 -14.62
CA LEU A 157 -4.04 -13.21 -13.74
C LEU A 157 -4.59 -12.60 -12.46
N ILE A 158 -3.87 -11.66 -11.86
CA ILE A 158 -4.32 -10.94 -10.66
C ILE A 158 -5.58 -10.10 -10.97
N LEU A 159 -5.63 -9.40 -12.10
CA LEU A 159 -6.82 -8.66 -12.53
C LEU A 159 -8.03 -9.58 -12.71
N GLY A 160 -7.83 -10.76 -13.26
CA GLY A 160 -8.88 -11.78 -13.35
C GLY A 160 -9.42 -12.21 -11.99
N VAL A 161 -8.54 -12.39 -11.01
CA VAL A 161 -8.90 -12.71 -9.62
C VAL A 161 -9.76 -11.60 -9.01
N VAL A 162 -9.35 -10.33 -9.16
CA VAL A 162 -10.11 -9.18 -8.64
C VAL A 162 -11.52 -9.14 -9.24
N ARG A 163 -11.62 -9.33 -10.54
CA ARG A 163 -12.91 -9.36 -11.24
C ARG A 163 -13.82 -10.47 -10.74
N ASP A 164 -13.27 -11.67 -10.54
CA ASP A 164 -14.04 -12.83 -10.09
C ASP A 164 -14.51 -12.64 -8.64
N LEU A 165 -13.66 -12.09 -7.77
CA LEU A 165 -14.03 -11.77 -6.40
C LEU A 165 -15.10 -10.69 -6.33
N GLN A 166 -15.04 -9.69 -7.18
CA GLN A 166 -16.06 -8.65 -7.26
C GLN A 166 -17.44 -9.23 -7.62
N LYS A 167 -17.47 -10.18 -8.53
CA LYS A 167 -18.70 -10.91 -8.91
C LYS A 167 -19.19 -11.84 -7.81
N ALA A 168 -18.27 -12.54 -7.14
CA ALA A 168 -18.60 -13.51 -6.10
C ALA A 168 -19.02 -12.85 -4.79
N LYS A 169 -18.56 -11.63 -4.52
CA LYS A 169 -18.80 -10.90 -3.28
C LYS A 169 -19.39 -9.50 -3.54
N PRO A 170 -20.63 -9.41 -4.06
CA PRO A 170 -21.21 -8.13 -4.46
C PRO A 170 -21.48 -7.18 -3.30
N GLN A 171 -21.47 -7.67 -2.06
CA GLN A 171 -21.72 -6.90 -0.84
C GLN A 171 -20.44 -6.35 -0.19
N GLN A 172 -19.28 -6.79 -0.66
CA GLN A 172 -17.98 -6.34 -0.17
C GLN A 172 -17.24 -5.61 -1.28
N GLU A 173 -16.66 -4.47 -0.97
CA GLU A 173 -15.80 -3.76 -1.92
C GLU A 173 -14.50 -4.55 -2.10
N VAL A 174 -14.19 -4.91 -3.34
CA VAL A 174 -12.94 -5.59 -3.70
C VAL A 174 -12.02 -4.59 -4.36
N VAL A 175 -10.85 -4.37 -3.80
CA VAL A 175 -9.89 -3.36 -4.25
C VAL A 175 -8.55 -4.02 -4.52
N LEU A 176 -7.96 -3.75 -5.69
CA LEU A 176 -6.58 -4.10 -5.98
C LEU A 176 -5.65 -3.10 -5.29
N VAL A 177 -4.66 -3.60 -4.56
CA VAL A 177 -3.58 -2.78 -4.01
C VAL A 177 -2.28 -3.13 -4.73
N SER A 178 -1.68 -2.17 -5.41
CA SER A 178 -0.46 -2.35 -6.19
C SER A 178 0.40 -1.09 -6.19
N LYS A 179 1.71 -1.28 -6.11
CA LYS A 179 2.71 -0.20 -6.28
C LYS A 179 2.93 0.16 -7.75
N ASP A 180 2.51 -0.71 -8.67
CA ASP A 180 2.68 -0.52 -10.10
C ASP A 180 1.55 0.34 -10.68
N ILE A 181 1.91 1.53 -11.17
CA ILE A 181 0.95 2.45 -11.79
C ILE A 181 0.28 1.84 -13.02
N ASN A 182 1.00 1.07 -13.83
CA ASN A 182 0.43 0.44 -15.02
C ASN A 182 -0.62 -0.61 -14.65
N MET A 183 -0.38 -1.36 -13.58
CA MET A 183 -1.32 -2.31 -13.02
C MET A 183 -2.60 -1.61 -12.57
N ARG A 184 -2.48 -0.50 -11.84
CA ARG A 184 -3.64 0.28 -11.40
C ARG A 184 -4.43 0.89 -12.55
N ILE A 185 -3.74 1.38 -13.60
CA ILE A 185 -4.40 1.90 -14.81
C ILE A 185 -5.20 0.79 -15.51
N LYS A 186 -4.60 -0.39 -15.69
CA LYS A 186 -5.30 -1.55 -16.28
C LYS A 186 -6.54 -1.93 -15.48
N ALA A 187 -6.43 -1.97 -14.14
CA ALA A 187 -7.56 -2.27 -13.27
C ALA A 187 -8.70 -1.27 -13.47
N ARG A 188 -8.40 0.02 -13.45
CA ARG A 188 -9.39 1.08 -13.66
C ARG A 188 -10.02 1.04 -15.04
N ALA A 189 -9.26 0.71 -16.08
CA ALA A 189 -9.78 0.52 -17.44
C ALA A 189 -10.79 -0.64 -17.51
N LEU A 190 -10.65 -1.63 -16.66
CA LEU A 190 -11.60 -2.75 -16.51
C LEU A 190 -12.75 -2.46 -15.55
N GLY A 191 -12.84 -1.24 -15.00
CA GLY A 191 -13.84 -0.87 -14.01
C GLY A 191 -13.60 -1.46 -12.62
N LEU A 192 -12.36 -1.86 -12.32
CA LEU A 192 -11.97 -2.42 -11.03
C LEU A 192 -11.33 -1.35 -10.14
N PRO A 193 -11.76 -1.20 -8.87
CA PRO A 193 -11.10 -0.30 -7.94
C PRO A 193 -9.65 -0.69 -7.70
N ALA A 194 -8.75 0.29 -7.71
CA ALA A 194 -7.34 0.08 -7.47
C ALA A 194 -6.73 1.23 -6.67
N GLU A 195 -5.86 0.92 -5.73
CA GLU A 195 -5.17 1.87 -4.87
C GLU A 195 -3.67 1.59 -4.82
N ASP A 196 -2.89 2.65 -4.61
CA ASP A 196 -1.47 2.52 -4.28
C ASP A 196 -1.31 2.18 -2.80
N TYR A 197 -0.16 1.60 -2.46
CA TYR A 197 0.23 1.36 -1.08
C TYR A 197 1.24 2.42 -0.64
N PHE A 198 0.89 3.19 0.38
CA PHE A 198 1.76 4.16 1.02
C PHE A 198 2.13 3.66 2.41
N ASN A 199 3.42 3.48 2.64
CA ASN A 199 3.93 3.26 3.97
C ASN A 199 4.36 4.61 4.54
N ASP A 200 3.48 5.26 5.27
CA ASP A 200 3.76 6.52 5.96
C ASP A 200 4.60 6.32 7.24
N GLN A 201 5.23 5.17 7.41
CA GLN A 201 6.16 5.03 8.51
C GLN A 201 7.45 5.79 8.21
N VAL A 202 7.52 6.95 8.78
CA VAL A 202 8.80 7.48 9.24
C VAL A 202 9.36 6.43 10.20
N LEU A 203 10.51 5.87 9.84
CA LEU A 203 11.31 5.07 10.76
C LEU A 203 11.55 5.95 11.99
N GLU A 204 10.85 5.67 13.06
CA GLU A 204 11.26 6.10 14.38
C GLU A 204 12.41 5.16 14.76
N ASP A 205 13.65 5.64 14.60
CA ASP A 205 14.81 5.02 15.21
C ASP A 205 14.73 5.08 16.74
#